data_06f610b2a3de5d688d329e1b96038266
#
_entry.id   06f610b2a3de5d688d329e1b96038266
#
_cell.length_a   1.000
_cell.length_b   1.000
_cell.length_c   1.000
_cell.angle_alpha   90.00
_cell.angle_beta   90.00
_cell.angle_gamma   90.00
#
_symmetry.space_group_name_H-M   'P 1'
#
loop_
_entity.id
_entity.type
_entity.pdbx_description
1 polymer ?
#
loop_
_entity_poly.entity_id
_entity_poly.type
_entity_poly.pdbx_seq_one_letter_code
_entity_poly.pdbx_strand_id
1 'polypeptide(L)'
;MLAFLLAPFYLLFNLYLFRRIMGWVRAWFPWFRKRKHWAVPAALYAFFVLSFVLAFPLPAGRLKRALMLIGNYWLGVLLYLLLAVLLADGLRLLLVHGLKLRSLRSVRMHRIAGCLCAAAILVTSVGGVINARIVRVTPYEITVNKSAGSMESMKVVLLADLHLGYNVGLVQMERMVARVNEQDADVVVIAGDIFDNAWEAVEEPEQIAAVLRGIRSRYGVYAVYGNHDIEEPILAGFTFRSDGKKQSSPGMDAFLTSANIRLLRDEAVLLGGEVYLYGRPDAQRPGRGVEVRKTPAELVEGLDTDKPILVLDHQPRELEALAAAGVDVDLCGHTHDGQMFPGNLTVRLFWENACGCLRVGSMHSIVTSGVGLFGPNMRVATRAEICPITIHFMN
;
A
#
# COMPACT_ATOMS: atom_id res chain seq x y z
N MET A 1 21.81 3.23 1.04
CA MET A 1 22.46 4.04 2.10
C MET A 1 21.50 4.36 3.26
N LEU A 2 20.26 4.80 3.01
CA LEU A 2 19.32 5.18 4.09
C LEU A 2 19.02 4.04 5.07
N ALA A 3 18.86 2.79 4.60
CA ALA A 3 18.64 1.62 5.47
C ALA A 3 19.76 1.43 6.51
N PHE A 4 21.02 1.59 6.12
CA PHE A 4 22.17 1.48 7.03
C PHE A 4 22.20 2.63 8.05
N LEU A 5 21.75 3.83 7.65
CA LEU A 5 21.64 4.97 8.57
C LEU A 5 20.53 4.76 9.62
N LEU A 6 19.42 4.13 9.21
CA LEU A 6 18.27 3.88 10.09
C LEU A 6 18.41 2.62 10.94
N ALA A 7 19.25 1.65 10.56
CA ALA A 7 19.44 0.40 11.30
C ALA A 7 19.84 0.60 12.78
N PRO A 8 20.76 1.51 13.16
CA PRO A 8 21.07 1.77 14.56
C PRO A 8 19.85 2.25 15.37
N PHE A 9 19.02 3.12 14.81
CA PHE A 9 17.79 3.59 15.44
C PHE A 9 16.79 2.45 15.63
N TYR A 10 16.61 1.62 14.60
CA TYR A 10 15.78 0.42 14.68
C TYR A 10 16.23 -0.49 15.83
N LEU A 11 17.52 -0.76 15.96
CA LEU A 11 18.06 -1.60 17.04
C LEU A 11 17.92 -0.94 18.42
N LEU A 12 18.16 0.36 18.54
CA LEU A 12 17.98 1.10 19.79
C LEU A 12 16.53 1.11 20.25
N PHE A 13 15.57 1.35 19.36
CA PHE A 13 14.15 1.26 19.68
C PHE A 13 13.75 -0.14 20.14
N ASN A 14 14.21 -1.18 19.44
CA ASN A 14 13.94 -2.57 19.82
C ASN A 14 14.57 -2.91 21.17
N LEU A 15 15.78 -2.45 21.49
CA LEU A 15 16.41 -2.63 22.78
C LEU A 15 15.63 -1.92 23.90
N TYR A 16 15.15 -0.71 23.64
CA TYR A 16 14.29 0.03 24.56
C TYR A 16 13.00 -0.74 24.84
N LEU A 17 12.28 -1.17 23.80
CA LEU A 17 11.03 -1.93 23.89
C LEU A 17 11.23 -3.25 24.64
N PHE A 18 12.28 -4.01 24.32
CA PHE A 18 12.61 -5.26 25.02
C PHE A 18 12.83 -5.01 26.53
N ARG A 19 13.55 -3.95 26.90
CA ARG A 19 13.75 -3.57 28.31
C ARG A 19 12.43 -3.24 29.00
N ARG A 20 11.51 -2.54 28.31
CA ARG A 20 10.17 -2.20 28.85
C ARG A 20 9.33 -3.45 29.06
N ILE A 21 9.28 -4.36 28.06
CA ILE A 21 8.61 -5.66 28.16
C ILE A 21 9.16 -6.46 29.33
N MET A 22 10.49 -6.60 29.42
CA MET A 22 11.11 -7.34 30.53
C MET A 22 10.90 -6.66 31.89
N GLY A 23 10.75 -5.34 31.93
CA GLY A 23 10.33 -4.59 33.11
C GLY A 23 8.95 -5.00 33.62
N TRP A 24 7.99 -5.16 32.69
CA TRP A 24 6.64 -5.61 32.97
C TRP A 24 6.59 -7.10 33.35
N VAL A 25 7.29 -7.96 32.57
CA VAL A 25 7.38 -9.41 32.83
C VAL A 25 7.92 -9.70 34.24
N ARG A 26 8.99 -9.00 34.68
CA ARG A 26 9.55 -9.13 36.04
C ARG A 26 8.59 -8.71 37.14
N ALA A 27 7.66 -7.80 36.86
CA ALA A 27 6.67 -7.38 37.81
C ALA A 27 5.66 -8.51 38.12
N TRP A 28 5.39 -9.38 37.12
CA TRP A 28 4.52 -10.55 37.27
C TRP A 28 5.28 -11.80 37.73
N PHE A 29 6.46 -12.05 37.18
CA PHE A 29 7.24 -13.27 37.37
C PHE A 29 8.59 -12.96 38.00
N PRO A 30 8.74 -13.10 39.34
CA PRO A 30 9.98 -12.77 40.06
C PRO A 30 11.21 -13.52 39.56
N TRP A 31 11.04 -14.71 38.94
CA TRP A 31 12.12 -15.50 38.36
C TRP A 31 12.94 -14.68 37.33
N PHE A 32 12.29 -13.82 36.54
CA PHE A 32 12.95 -12.94 35.58
C PHE A 32 13.66 -11.72 36.19
N ARG A 33 13.69 -11.57 37.52
CA ARG A 33 14.53 -10.54 38.17
C ARG A 33 16.02 -10.81 37.94
N LYS A 34 16.43 -12.07 37.80
CA LYS A 34 17.82 -12.46 37.49
C LYS A 34 18.03 -12.35 35.97
N ARG A 35 19.00 -11.52 35.54
CA ARG A 35 19.27 -11.27 34.09
C ARG A 35 19.64 -12.55 33.31
N LYS A 36 20.24 -13.56 33.96
CA LYS A 36 20.56 -14.84 33.30
C LYS A 36 19.33 -15.53 32.69
N HIS A 37 18.13 -15.27 33.18
CA HIS A 37 16.88 -15.83 32.65
C HIS A 37 16.30 -15.05 31.45
N TRP A 38 16.98 -13.99 31.01
CA TRP A 38 16.54 -13.19 29.88
C TRP A 38 16.97 -13.77 28.53
N ALA A 39 17.88 -14.77 28.53
CA ALA A 39 18.45 -15.33 27.30
C ALA A 39 17.36 -15.85 26.33
N VAL A 40 16.40 -16.64 26.84
CA VAL A 40 15.33 -17.20 26.03
C VAL A 40 14.36 -16.12 25.52
N PRO A 41 13.80 -15.22 26.37
CA PRO A 41 13.01 -14.10 25.87
C PRO A 41 13.76 -13.19 24.89
N ALA A 42 15.06 -12.95 25.12
CA ALA A 42 15.86 -12.14 24.21
C ALA A 42 16.06 -12.80 22.85
N ALA A 43 16.33 -14.10 22.81
CA ALA A 43 16.47 -14.87 21.57
C ALA A 43 15.14 -14.90 20.79
N LEU A 44 14.01 -15.13 21.49
CA LEU A 44 12.69 -15.10 20.86
C LEU A 44 12.35 -13.71 20.31
N TYR A 45 12.58 -12.65 21.08
CA TYR A 45 12.36 -11.27 20.63
C TYR A 45 13.26 -10.92 19.42
N ALA A 46 14.56 -11.29 19.48
CA ALA A 46 15.51 -11.07 18.41
C ALA A 46 15.10 -11.81 17.13
N PHE A 47 14.53 -13.01 17.25
CA PHE A 47 14.02 -13.75 16.10
C PHE A 47 12.94 -12.97 15.35
N PHE A 48 11.95 -12.39 16.04
CA PHE A 48 10.94 -11.55 15.40
C PHE A 48 11.55 -10.28 14.79
N VAL A 49 12.41 -9.59 15.53
CA VAL A 49 13.08 -8.35 15.11
C VAL A 49 13.93 -8.57 13.85
N LEU A 50 14.59 -9.73 13.73
CA LEU A 50 15.54 -10.01 12.65
C LEU A 50 14.95 -10.90 11.55
N SER A 51 13.70 -11.35 11.64
CA SER A 51 13.12 -12.35 10.72
C SER A 51 13.23 -11.96 9.25
N PHE A 52 12.94 -10.71 8.89
CA PHE A 52 13.08 -10.23 7.51
C PHE A 52 14.55 -10.09 7.07
N VAL A 53 15.47 -9.78 8.01
CA VAL A 53 16.92 -9.75 7.73
C VAL A 53 17.43 -11.17 7.48
N LEU A 54 16.95 -12.14 8.26
CA LEU A 54 17.28 -13.55 8.08
C LEU A 54 16.71 -14.13 6.77
N ALA A 55 15.54 -13.62 6.35
CA ALA A 55 14.94 -14.02 5.09
C ALA A 55 15.68 -13.50 3.85
N PHE A 56 16.33 -12.33 3.96
CA PHE A 56 16.90 -11.62 2.81
C PHE A 56 17.91 -12.44 1.99
N PRO A 57 18.90 -13.13 2.58
CA PRO A 57 19.88 -13.91 1.83
C PRO A 57 19.36 -15.27 1.34
N LEU A 58 18.15 -15.68 1.74
CA LEU A 58 17.63 -16.99 1.38
C LEU A 58 17.12 -17.03 -0.06
N PRO A 59 17.25 -18.16 -0.76
CA PRO A 59 16.61 -18.36 -2.04
C PRO A 59 15.07 -18.40 -1.88
N ALA A 60 14.35 -18.14 -2.98
CA ALA A 60 12.91 -18.29 -3.01
C ALA A 60 12.48 -19.68 -2.50
N GLY A 61 11.44 -19.72 -1.65
CA GLY A 61 10.94 -20.96 -1.07
C GLY A 61 10.20 -20.74 0.25
N ARG A 62 9.66 -21.84 0.78
CA ARG A 62 8.78 -21.82 1.97
C ARG A 62 9.40 -21.16 3.20
N LEU A 63 10.70 -21.37 3.44
CA LEU A 63 11.38 -20.78 4.60
C LEU A 63 11.50 -19.26 4.46
N LYS A 64 11.95 -18.76 3.30
CA LYS A 64 12.02 -17.32 3.00
C LYS A 64 10.65 -16.69 3.20
N ARG A 65 9.60 -17.28 2.60
CA ARG A 65 8.23 -16.81 2.72
C ARG A 65 7.76 -16.75 4.17
N ALA A 66 7.97 -17.82 4.95
CA ALA A 66 7.59 -17.84 6.36
C ALA A 66 8.27 -16.72 7.16
N LEU A 67 9.57 -16.53 6.97
CA LEU A 67 10.31 -15.46 7.65
C LEU A 67 9.89 -14.05 7.19
N MET A 68 9.61 -13.85 5.90
CA MET A 68 9.08 -12.58 5.38
C MET A 68 7.71 -12.28 5.97
N LEU A 69 6.79 -13.25 6.01
CA LEU A 69 5.47 -13.08 6.63
C LEU A 69 5.58 -12.75 8.12
N ILE A 70 6.41 -13.48 8.87
CA ILE A 70 6.68 -13.20 10.29
C ILE A 70 7.19 -11.76 10.46
N GLY A 71 8.14 -11.34 9.61
CA GLY A 71 8.69 -9.98 9.62
C GLY A 71 7.65 -8.91 9.31
N ASN A 72 6.81 -9.12 8.30
CA ASN A 72 5.78 -8.18 7.91
C ASN A 72 4.68 -8.03 8.98
N TYR A 73 4.28 -9.11 9.64
CA TYR A 73 3.39 -9.01 10.83
C TYR A 73 4.08 -8.30 11.98
N TRP A 74 5.37 -8.63 12.22
CA TRP A 74 6.14 -8.00 13.29
C TRP A 74 6.29 -6.50 13.10
N LEU A 75 6.56 -6.01 11.90
CA LEU A 75 6.68 -4.57 11.63
C LEU A 75 5.41 -3.81 12.00
N GLY A 76 4.24 -4.38 11.72
CA GLY A 76 2.98 -3.78 12.11
C GLY A 76 2.77 -3.78 13.63
N VAL A 77 3.03 -4.90 14.30
CA VAL A 77 2.96 -5.01 15.77
C VAL A 77 3.97 -4.07 16.43
N LEU A 78 5.19 -3.96 15.88
CA LEU A 78 6.25 -3.11 16.40
C LEU A 78 5.84 -1.63 16.44
N LEU A 79 5.15 -1.13 15.43
CA LEU A 79 4.64 0.24 15.41
C LEU A 79 3.72 0.50 16.61
N TYR A 80 2.73 -0.37 16.83
CA TYR A 80 1.77 -0.19 17.93
C TYR A 80 2.38 -0.49 19.30
N LEU A 81 3.35 -1.40 19.37
CA LEU A 81 4.14 -1.63 20.58
C LEU A 81 4.92 -0.35 20.95
N LEU A 82 5.58 0.28 19.98
CA LEU A 82 6.31 1.53 20.20
C LEU A 82 5.37 2.66 20.63
N LEU A 83 4.27 2.88 19.91
CA LEU A 83 3.29 3.93 20.23
C LEU A 83 2.68 3.73 21.63
N ALA A 84 2.26 2.50 21.97
CA ALA A 84 1.65 2.21 23.27
C ALA A 84 2.64 2.40 24.41
N VAL A 85 3.89 1.96 24.26
CA VAL A 85 4.93 2.10 25.30
C VAL A 85 5.34 3.56 25.46
N LEU A 86 5.53 4.31 24.36
CA LEU A 86 5.85 5.75 24.43
C LEU A 86 4.72 6.54 25.07
N LEU A 87 3.47 6.25 24.73
CA LEU A 87 2.29 6.89 25.33
C LEU A 87 2.22 6.58 26.85
N ALA A 88 2.40 5.32 27.23
CA ALA A 88 2.38 4.91 28.63
C ALA A 88 3.51 5.57 29.44
N ASP A 89 4.72 5.68 28.85
CA ASP A 89 5.84 6.33 29.51
C ASP A 89 5.66 7.85 29.58
N GLY A 90 5.14 8.49 28.54
CA GLY A 90 4.79 9.91 28.53
C GLY A 90 3.71 10.25 29.57
N LEU A 91 2.62 9.46 29.62
CA LEU A 91 1.57 9.62 30.63
C LEU A 91 2.11 9.40 32.05
N ARG A 92 2.95 8.39 32.24
CA ARG A 92 3.60 8.17 33.55
C ARG A 92 4.48 9.35 33.96
N LEU A 93 5.26 9.89 33.03
CA LEU A 93 6.10 11.06 33.28
C LEU A 93 5.24 12.26 33.71
N LEU A 94 4.18 12.56 32.95
CA LEU A 94 3.25 13.64 33.25
C LEU A 94 2.56 13.46 34.61
N LEU A 95 1.93 12.30 34.84
CA LEU A 95 1.12 12.06 36.04
C LEU A 95 1.97 11.95 37.31
N VAL A 96 3.12 11.25 37.25
CA VAL A 96 3.95 10.98 38.43
C VAL A 96 4.89 12.14 38.76
N HIS A 97 5.49 12.78 37.77
CA HIS A 97 6.48 13.84 37.99
C HIS A 97 5.87 15.23 37.79
N GLY A 98 4.98 15.43 36.81
CA GLY A 98 4.27 16.69 36.60
C GLY A 98 3.20 16.93 37.63
N LEU A 99 2.19 16.03 37.71
CA LEU A 99 1.06 16.16 38.66
C LEU A 99 1.32 15.58 40.02
N LYS A 100 2.52 15.01 40.28
CA LYS A 100 2.96 14.46 41.60
C LYS A 100 2.07 13.36 42.15
N LEU A 101 1.33 12.61 41.35
CA LEU A 101 0.45 11.51 41.75
C LEU A 101 1.28 10.26 42.10
N ARG A 102 1.87 10.27 43.30
CA ARG A 102 2.81 9.23 43.79
C ARG A 102 2.19 7.82 43.86
N SER A 103 0.87 7.69 44.07
CA SER A 103 0.14 6.42 44.09
C SER A 103 0.34 5.59 42.79
N LEU A 104 0.58 6.24 41.66
CA LEU A 104 0.81 5.60 40.35
C LEU A 104 2.21 4.97 40.21
N ARG A 105 3.10 5.14 41.19
CA ARG A 105 4.42 4.47 41.23
C ARG A 105 4.36 3.01 41.65
N SER A 106 3.19 2.53 42.11
CA SER A 106 3.04 1.16 42.64
C SER A 106 3.26 0.09 41.57
N VAL A 107 3.73 -1.09 42.00
CA VAL A 107 3.88 -2.27 41.11
C VAL A 107 2.53 -2.69 40.53
N ARG A 108 1.44 -2.52 41.30
CA ARG A 108 0.07 -2.80 40.79
C ARG A 108 -0.27 -1.94 39.58
N MET A 109 -0.01 -0.62 39.65
CA MET A 109 -0.26 0.29 38.50
C MET A 109 0.63 -0.03 37.30
N HIS A 110 1.89 -0.41 37.55
CA HIS A 110 2.77 -0.86 36.47
C HIS A 110 2.25 -2.13 35.77
N ARG A 111 1.72 -3.09 36.51
CA ARG A 111 1.07 -4.29 35.94
C ARG A 111 -0.16 -3.94 35.12
N ILE A 112 -1.05 -3.10 35.68
CA ILE A 112 -2.28 -2.65 34.99
C ILE A 112 -1.92 -1.93 33.69
N ALA A 113 -1.01 -0.97 33.72
CA ALA A 113 -0.58 -0.24 32.53
C ALA A 113 -0.03 -1.19 31.44
N GLY A 114 0.80 -2.16 31.82
CA GLY A 114 1.31 -3.17 30.88
C GLY A 114 0.21 -4.06 30.29
N CYS A 115 -0.78 -4.47 31.08
CA CYS A 115 -1.94 -5.22 30.59
C CYS A 115 -2.79 -4.39 29.61
N LEU A 116 -3.01 -3.10 29.91
CA LEU A 116 -3.74 -2.20 29.01
C LEU A 116 -2.99 -1.99 27.68
N CYS A 117 -1.68 -1.78 27.74
CA CYS A 117 -0.84 -1.71 26.52
C CYS A 117 -0.92 -3.01 25.71
N ALA A 118 -0.76 -4.18 26.37
CA ALA A 118 -0.82 -5.47 25.69
C ALA A 118 -2.20 -5.70 25.04
N ALA A 119 -3.28 -5.39 25.73
CA ALA A 119 -4.65 -5.48 25.19
C ALA A 119 -4.85 -4.54 23.99
N ALA A 120 -4.41 -3.29 24.11
CA ALA A 120 -4.51 -2.31 23.02
C ALA A 120 -3.72 -2.77 21.78
N ILE A 121 -2.47 -3.24 21.94
CA ILE A 121 -1.65 -3.76 20.86
C ILE A 121 -2.33 -4.97 20.20
N LEU A 122 -2.82 -5.91 21.00
CA LEU A 122 -3.49 -7.11 20.49
C LEU A 122 -4.74 -6.76 19.69
N VAL A 123 -5.63 -5.94 20.24
CA VAL A 123 -6.87 -5.52 19.59
C VAL A 123 -6.58 -4.76 18.29
N THR A 124 -5.64 -3.81 18.32
CA THR A 124 -5.28 -3.02 17.14
C THR A 124 -4.64 -3.90 16.06
N SER A 125 -3.71 -4.79 16.44
CA SER A 125 -3.02 -5.65 15.47
C SER A 125 -3.96 -6.68 14.86
N VAL A 126 -4.74 -7.40 15.68
CA VAL A 126 -5.72 -8.40 15.16
C VAL A 126 -6.80 -7.71 14.33
N GLY A 127 -7.35 -6.60 14.82
CA GLY A 127 -8.31 -5.79 14.08
C GLY A 127 -7.74 -5.29 12.75
N GLY A 128 -6.48 -4.83 12.74
CA GLY A 128 -5.80 -4.38 11.53
C GLY A 128 -5.56 -5.49 10.50
N VAL A 129 -5.21 -6.70 10.96
CA VAL A 129 -5.06 -7.88 10.10
C VAL A 129 -6.40 -8.27 9.46
N ILE A 130 -7.47 -8.32 10.25
CA ILE A 130 -8.82 -8.64 9.76
C ILE A 130 -9.28 -7.56 8.77
N ASN A 131 -9.13 -6.29 9.13
CA ASN A 131 -9.53 -5.15 8.31
C ASN A 131 -8.84 -5.14 6.93
N ALA A 132 -7.58 -5.52 6.86
CA ALA A 132 -6.81 -5.61 5.62
C ALA A 132 -7.35 -6.67 4.63
N ARG A 133 -8.13 -7.64 5.11
CA ARG A 133 -8.72 -8.72 4.28
C ARG A 133 -10.11 -8.40 3.75
N ILE A 134 -10.69 -7.26 4.15
CA ILE A 134 -12.04 -6.84 3.76
C ILE A 134 -11.91 -5.80 2.66
N VAL A 135 -12.16 -6.21 1.40
CA VAL A 135 -12.20 -5.29 0.27
C VAL A 135 -13.54 -4.54 0.28
N ARG A 136 -13.47 -3.22 0.43
CA ARG A 136 -14.63 -2.33 0.46
C ARG A 136 -14.87 -1.70 -0.91
N VAL A 137 -16.09 -1.23 -1.12
CA VAL A 137 -16.48 -0.45 -2.29
C VAL A 137 -16.61 1.02 -1.84
N THR A 138 -15.86 1.91 -2.47
CA THR A 138 -15.88 3.35 -2.22
C THR A 138 -16.30 4.07 -3.51
N PRO A 139 -17.59 4.37 -3.70
CA PRO A 139 -18.08 4.95 -4.94
C PRO A 139 -17.77 6.45 -5.01
N TYR A 140 -17.54 6.92 -6.24
CA TYR A 140 -17.43 8.34 -6.59
C TYR A 140 -18.39 8.65 -7.73
N GLU A 141 -18.87 9.88 -7.77
CA GLU A 141 -19.67 10.42 -8.87
C GLU A 141 -19.10 11.80 -9.24
N ILE A 142 -18.75 11.97 -10.50
CA ILE A 142 -18.12 13.20 -11.01
C ILE A 142 -18.74 13.60 -12.35
N THR A 143 -18.58 14.87 -12.71
CA THR A 143 -19.00 15.42 -14.00
C THR A 143 -17.81 15.99 -14.74
N VAL A 144 -17.63 15.60 -16.00
CA VAL A 144 -16.64 16.12 -16.95
C VAL A 144 -17.36 17.06 -17.91
N ASN A 145 -16.87 18.29 -18.03
CA ASN A 145 -17.49 19.35 -18.85
C ASN A 145 -17.07 19.24 -20.32
N LYS A 146 -17.12 18.02 -20.86
CA LYS A 146 -16.89 17.72 -22.28
C LYS A 146 -17.91 16.70 -22.77
N SER A 147 -18.22 16.75 -24.06
CA SER A 147 -19.09 15.78 -24.69
C SER A 147 -18.35 14.46 -24.97
N ALA A 148 -19.01 13.34 -24.71
CA ALA A 148 -18.58 12.02 -25.15
C ALA A 148 -19.52 11.43 -26.21
N GLY A 149 -19.95 12.27 -27.15
CA GLY A 149 -20.84 11.88 -28.24
C GLY A 149 -22.20 11.40 -27.72
N SER A 150 -22.54 10.15 -28.00
CA SER A 150 -23.78 9.53 -27.51
C SER A 150 -23.68 8.93 -26.12
N MET A 151 -22.50 8.96 -25.49
CA MET A 151 -22.26 8.38 -24.17
C MET A 151 -22.55 9.42 -23.10
N GLU A 152 -23.68 9.27 -22.39
CA GLU A 152 -24.07 10.18 -21.31
C GLU A 152 -23.24 9.97 -20.03
N SER A 153 -22.83 8.73 -19.80
CA SER A 153 -22.00 8.38 -18.62
C SER A 153 -21.11 7.15 -18.89
N MET A 154 -20.05 7.02 -18.10
CA MET A 154 -19.16 5.85 -18.08
C MET A 154 -18.87 5.44 -16.63
N LYS A 155 -18.95 4.14 -16.35
CA LYS A 155 -18.56 3.59 -15.06
C LYS A 155 -17.15 2.99 -15.13
N VAL A 156 -16.19 3.65 -14.50
CA VAL A 156 -14.80 3.21 -14.35
C VAL A 156 -14.64 2.56 -12.98
N VAL A 157 -14.08 1.36 -12.90
CA VAL A 157 -13.66 0.78 -11.61
C VAL A 157 -12.15 0.93 -11.48
N LEU A 158 -11.72 1.79 -10.55
CA LEU A 158 -10.31 2.01 -10.22
C LEU A 158 -9.86 1.02 -9.15
N LEU A 159 -8.78 0.30 -9.48
CA LEU A 159 -7.99 -0.55 -8.63
C LEU A 159 -6.56 -0.01 -8.58
N ALA A 160 -5.83 -0.27 -7.49
CA ALA A 160 -4.40 -0.01 -7.41
C ALA A 160 -3.75 -0.86 -6.30
N ASP A 161 -2.43 -0.88 -6.28
CA ASP A 161 -1.63 -1.37 -5.15
C ASP A 161 -2.05 -2.79 -4.75
N LEU A 162 -2.07 -3.72 -5.71
CA LEU A 162 -2.42 -5.12 -5.45
C LEU A 162 -1.33 -5.81 -4.64
N HIS A 163 -0.06 -5.45 -4.86
CA HIS A 163 1.12 -5.99 -4.18
C HIS A 163 1.14 -7.51 -4.11
N LEU A 164 0.92 -8.17 -5.25
CA LEU A 164 1.04 -9.62 -5.34
C LEU A 164 2.44 -10.06 -4.92
N GLY A 165 2.50 -10.95 -3.91
CA GLY A 165 3.78 -11.34 -3.33
C GLY A 165 3.63 -12.09 -2.01
N TYR A 166 4.43 -11.75 -1.01
CA TYR A 166 4.40 -12.45 0.28
C TYR A 166 3.11 -12.22 1.07
N ASN A 167 2.53 -11.01 1.03
CA ASN A 167 1.37 -10.63 1.84
C ASN A 167 0.03 -10.88 1.16
N VAL A 168 -0.01 -10.75 -0.15
CA VAL A 168 -1.24 -10.78 -0.97
C VAL A 168 -1.11 -11.85 -2.04
N GLY A 169 -2.14 -12.68 -2.15
CA GLY A 169 -2.21 -13.79 -3.11
C GLY A 169 -3.66 -14.06 -3.53
N LEU A 170 -3.90 -15.30 -3.94
CA LEU A 170 -5.13 -15.76 -4.60
C LEU A 170 -6.42 -15.32 -3.88
N VAL A 171 -6.55 -15.60 -2.58
CA VAL A 171 -7.79 -15.32 -1.82
C VAL A 171 -8.16 -13.82 -1.82
N GLN A 172 -7.18 -12.93 -1.78
CA GLN A 172 -7.46 -11.49 -1.84
C GLN A 172 -7.92 -11.08 -3.24
N MET A 173 -7.35 -11.67 -4.29
CA MET A 173 -7.77 -11.41 -5.68
C MET A 173 -9.18 -11.95 -5.96
N GLU A 174 -9.54 -13.13 -5.45
CA GLU A 174 -10.90 -13.64 -5.53
C GLU A 174 -11.92 -12.68 -4.92
N ARG A 175 -11.61 -12.16 -3.72
CA ARG A 175 -12.47 -11.17 -3.04
C ARG A 175 -12.58 -9.87 -3.83
N MET A 176 -11.47 -9.38 -4.36
CA MET A 176 -11.44 -8.18 -5.20
C MET A 176 -12.29 -8.36 -6.46
N VAL A 177 -12.04 -9.44 -7.23
CA VAL A 177 -12.77 -9.72 -8.49
C VAL A 177 -14.26 -9.88 -8.25
N ALA A 178 -14.66 -10.56 -7.16
CA ALA A 178 -16.07 -10.66 -6.79
C ALA A 178 -16.69 -9.25 -6.60
N ARG A 179 -16.01 -8.34 -5.88
CA ARG A 179 -16.49 -6.97 -5.67
C ARG A 179 -16.50 -6.13 -6.95
N VAL A 180 -15.49 -6.29 -7.81
CA VAL A 180 -15.42 -5.60 -9.12
C VAL A 180 -16.61 -6.02 -9.99
N ASN A 181 -16.90 -7.32 -10.07
CA ASN A 181 -17.96 -7.86 -10.91
C ASN A 181 -19.39 -7.51 -10.43
N GLU A 182 -19.55 -7.06 -9.18
CA GLU A 182 -20.80 -6.50 -8.66
C GLU A 182 -21.07 -5.06 -9.14
N GLN A 183 -20.08 -4.41 -9.80
CA GLN A 183 -20.18 -2.97 -10.14
C GLN A 183 -20.71 -2.69 -11.53
N ASP A 184 -20.83 -3.68 -12.41
CA ASP A 184 -21.22 -3.51 -13.82
C ASP A 184 -20.37 -2.44 -14.54
N ALA A 185 -19.05 -2.65 -14.51
CA ALA A 185 -18.08 -1.70 -15.01
C ALA A 185 -18.09 -1.58 -16.54
N ASP A 186 -18.02 -0.36 -17.08
CA ASP A 186 -17.69 -0.16 -18.49
C ASP A 186 -16.22 -0.45 -18.76
N VAL A 187 -15.33 0.01 -17.87
CA VAL A 187 -13.89 -0.25 -17.93
C VAL A 187 -13.33 -0.47 -16.52
N VAL A 188 -12.35 -1.35 -16.41
CA VAL A 188 -11.58 -1.54 -15.16
C VAL A 188 -10.16 -1.09 -15.39
N VAL A 189 -9.62 -0.30 -14.46
CA VAL A 189 -8.26 0.22 -14.54
C VAL A 189 -7.47 -0.10 -13.28
N ILE A 190 -6.19 -0.44 -13.43
CA ILE A 190 -5.27 -0.79 -12.34
C ILE A 190 -4.12 0.21 -12.34
N ALA A 191 -4.12 1.11 -11.37
CA ALA A 191 -3.18 2.21 -11.24
C ALA A 191 -1.85 1.79 -10.58
N GLY A 192 -1.21 0.74 -11.09
CA GLY A 192 0.13 0.32 -10.70
C GLY A 192 0.24 -0.43 -9.37
N ASP A 193 1.48 -0.79 -9.04
CA ASP A 193 1.88 -1.62 -7.91
C ASP A 193 1.09 -2.94 -7.85
N ILE A 194 1.08 -3.63 -9.00
CA ILE A 194 0.44 -4.93 -9.15
C ILE A 194 1.25 -6.00 -8.43
N PHE A 195 2.58 -5.89 -8.49
CA PHE A 195 3.53 -6.78 -7.83
C PHE A 195 4.28 -6.09 -6.69
N ASP A 196 4.87 -6.90 -5.80
CA ASP A 196 5.67 -6.41 -4.65
C ASP A 196 7.17 -6.68 -4.89
N ASN A 197 7.74 -6.08 -5.96
CA ASN A 197 9.15 -6.10 -6.39
C ASN A 197 9.80 -7.47 -6.68
N ALA A 198 9.19 -8.57 -6.32
CA ALA A 198 9.78 -9.90 -6.46
C ALA A 198 8.79 -10.86 -7.14
N TRP A 199 9.03 -11.15 -8.41
CA TRP A 199 8.17 -12.09 -9.15
C TRP A 199 8.11 -13.47 -8.49
N GLU A 200 9.24 -13.96 -7.97
CA GLU A 200 9.30 -15.24 -7.28
C GLU A 200 8.53 -15.31 -5.97
N ALA A 201 8.07 -14.17 -5.44
CA ALA A 201 7.23 -14.12 -4.25
C ALA A 201 5.74 -14.40 -4.56
N VAL A 202 5.33 -14.35 -5.82
CA VAL A 202 3.95 -14.64 -6.24
C VAL A 202 3.72 -16.15 -6.24
N GLU A 203 2.84 -16.62 -5.35
CA GLU A 203 2.40 -18.02 -5.35
C GLU A 203 1.21 -18.22 -6.30
N GLU A 204 1.17 -19.35 -6.97
CA GLU A 204 0.07 -19.77 -7.85
C GLU A 204 -0.29 -18.72 -8.92
N PRO A 205 0.70 -18.16 -9.66
CA PRO A 205 0.46 -17.07 -10.60
C PRO A 205 -0.57 -17.42 -11.68
N GLU A 206 -0.62 -18.67 -12.13
CA GLU A 206 -1.59 -19.13 -13.14
C GLU A 206 -3.02 -19.08 -12.59
N GLN A 207 -3.23 -19.43 -11.31
CA GLN A 207 -4.55 -19.39 -10.67
C GLN A 207 -4.97 -17.94 -10.45
N ILE A 208 -4.06 -17.08 -9.99
CA ILE A 208 -4.32 -15.64 -9.84
C ILE A 208 -4.67 -15.02 -11.19
N ALA A 209 -3.91 -15.32 -12.25
CA ALA A 209 -4.20 -14.83 -13.59
C ALA A 209 -5.59 -15.31 -14.09
N ALA A 210 -5.96 -16.56 -13.79
CA ALA A 210 -7.29 -17.09 -14.13
C ALA A 210 -8.41 -16.33 -13.40
N VAL A 211 -8.22 -16.00 -12.12
CA VAL A 211 -9.16 -15.19 -11.34
C VAL A 211 -9.28 -13.79 -11.90
N LEU A 212 -8.16 -13.10 -12.20
CA LEU A 212 -8.15 -11.77 -12.79
C LEU A 212 -8.78 -11.73 -14.19
N ARG A 213 -8.60 -12.78 -14.99
CA ARG A 213 -9.28 -12.93 -16.30
C ARG A 213 -10.81 -12.99 -16.16
N GLY A 214 -11.30 -13.35 -14.98
CA GLY A 214 -12.73 -13.36 -14.64
C GLY A 214 -13.32 -11.96 -14.37
N ILE A 215 -12.54 -10.89 -14.44
CA ILE A 215 -13.06 -9.51 -14.36
C ILE A 215 -13.92 -9.22 -15.58
N ARG A 216 -15.14 -8.74 -15.33
CA ARG A 216 -16.12 -8.38 -16.35
C ARG A 216 -16.15 -6.88 -16.56
N SER A 217 -15.99 -6.43 -17.80
CA SER A 217 -16.11 -5.04 -18.21
C SER A 217 -16.40 -4.94 -19.69
N ARG A 218 -17.05 -3.85 -20.13
CA ARG A 218 -17.44 -3.64 -21.53
C ARG A 218 -16.23 -3.36 -22.43
N TYR A 219 -15.31 -2.52 -21.97
CA TYR A 219 -14.15 -2.05 -22.76
C TYR A 219 -12.83 -2.71 -22.34
N GLY A 220 -12.87 -3.68 -21.41
CA GLY A 220 -11.69 -4.43 -20.99
C GLY A 220 -11.05 -3.92 -19.70
N VAL A 221 -9.87 -4.49 -19.41
CA VAL A 221 -9.07 -4.20 -18.22
C VAL A 221 -7.74 -3.61 -18.66
N TYR A 222 -7.40 -2.45 -18.12
CA TYR A 222 -6.16 -1.73 -18.43
C TYR A 222 -5.33 -1.52 -17.19
N ALA A 223 -4.02 -1.50 -17.34
CA ALA A 223 -3.11 -1.25 -16.21
C ALA A 223 -1.96 -0.34 -16.63
N VAL A 224 -1.37 0.31 -15.66
CA VAL A 224 -0.02 0.87 -15.73
C VAL A 224 0.86 0.19 -14.68
N TYR A 225 2.18 0.28 -14.81
CA TYR A 225 3.08 -0.12 -13.75
C TYR A 225 3.32 1.02 -12.75
N GLY A 226 3.44 0.64 -11.47
CA GLY A 226 3.87 1.50 -10.39
C GLY A 226 5.36 1.31 -10.04
N ASN A 227 5.78 1.91 -8.96
CA ASN A 227 7.18 1.87 -8.53
C ASN A 227 7.62 0.53 -7.94
N HIS A 228 6.68 -0.38 -7.60
CA HIS A 228 6.95 -1.73 -7.15
C HIS A 228 6.89 -2.80 -8.26
N ASP A 229 6.44 -2.45 -9.46
CA ASP A 229 6.38 -3.36 -10.62
C ASP A 229 7.74 -3.54 -11.32
N ILE A 230 8.79 -3.44 -10.54
CA ILE A 230 10.20 -3.59 -10.93
C ILE A 230 10.85 -4.65 -10.05
N GLU A 231 11.62 -5.54 -10.66
CA GLU A 231 12.34 -6.57 -9.94
C GLU A 231 13.56 -5.97 -9.22
N GLU A 232 13.44 -5.73 -7.93
CA GLU A 232 14.50 -5.21 -7.08
C GLU A 232 14.51 -5.91 -5.71
N PRO A 233 15.71 -6.24 -5.15
CA PRO A 233 15.80 -6.74 -3.79
C PRO A 233 15.34 -5.68 -2.79
N ILE A 234 14.34 -5.99 -1.98
CA ILE A 234 13.82 -5.11 -0.92
C ILE A 234 14.10 -5.71 0.45
N LEU A 235 14.54 -4.88 1.39
CA LEU A 235 14.65 -5.18 2.80
C LEU A 235 13.94 -4.11 3.61
N ALA A 236 12.87 -4.48 4.31
CA ALA A 236 12.08 -3.57 5.15
C ALA A 236 11.67 -2.27 4.45
N GLY A 237 11.24 -2.36 3.17
CA GLY A 237 10.82 -1.19 2.37
C GLY A 237 11.97 -0.41 1.71
N PHE A 238 13.21 -0.82 1.90
CA PHE A 238 14.36 -0.20 1.26
C PHE A 238 14.89 -1.07 0.13
N THR A 239 15.08 -0.48 -1.06
CA THR A 239 15.65 -1.16 -2.21
C THR A 239 17.17 -1.21 -2.11
N PHE A 240 17.72 -2.38 -2.42
CA PHE A 240 19.15 -2.61 -2.54
C PHE A 240 19.48 -2.79 -4.02
N ARG A 241 20.09 -1.79 -4.60
CA ARG A 241 20.38 -1.71 -6.01
C ARG A 241 21.38 -2.77 -6.45
N SER A 242 21.04 -3.59 -7.44
CA SER A 242 21.97 -4.54 -8.04
C SER A 242 22.74 -3.93 -9.22
N ASP A 243 22.10 -3.60 -10.33
CA ASP A 243 22.77 -3.25 -11.60
C ASP A 243 22.34 -1.93 -12.25
N GLY A 244 21.44 -1.23 -11.62
CA GLY A 244 20.93 0.06 -12.11
C GLY A 244 19.86 -0.01 -13.19
N LYS A 245 19.49 -1.18 -13.67
CA LYS A 245 18.37 -1.34 -14.61
C LYS A 245 17.06 -1.43 -13.83
N LYS A 246 16.20 -0.45 -14.07
CA LYS A 246 14.85 -0.39 -13.48
C LYS A 246 13.87 -1.02 -14.47
N GLN A 247 13.72 -2.33 -14.42
CA GLN A 247 12.89 -3.05 -15.38
C GLN A 247 11.96 -4.05 -14.68
N SER A 248 10.74 -4.19 -15.21
CA SER A 248 9.85 -5.27 -14.84
C SER A 248 10.42 -6.62 -15.25
N SER A 249 10.07 -7.68 -14.52
CA SER A 249 10.37 -9.05 -14.89
C SER A 249 9.57 -9.46 -16.13
N PRO A 250 10.14 -10.25 -17.06
CA PRO A 250 9.38 -10.87 -18.14
C PRO A 250 8.18 -11.69 -17.64
N GLY A 251 8.29 -12.28 -16.44
CA GLY A 251 7.20 -13.00 -15.78
C GLY A 251 6.01 -12.09 -15.44
N MET A 252 6.28 -10.85 -14.99
CA MET A 252 5.23 -9.85 -14.72
C MET A 252 4.47 -9.48 -15.99
N ASP A 253 5.19 -9.20 -17.09
CA ASP A 253 4.57 -8.85 -18.37
C ASP A 253 3.74 -10.03 -18.93
N ALA A 254 4.26 -11.26 -18.85
CA ALA A 254 3.56 -12.47 -19.29
C ALA A 254 2.32 -12.74 -18.44
N PHE A 255 2.38 -12.49 -17.12
CA PHE A 255 1.25 -12.62 -16.21
C PHE A 255 0.10 -11.69 -16.61
N LEU A 256 0.35 -10.41 -16.87
CA LEU A 256 -0.69 -9.46 -17.28
C LEU A 256 -1.35 -9.91 -18.59
N THR A 257 -0.55 -10.35 -19.57
CA THR A 257 -1.05 -10.91 -20.83
C THR A 257 -1.95 -12.13 -20.58
N SER A 258 -1.52 -13.05 -19.69
CA SER A 258 -2.29 -14.25 -19.36
C SER A 258 -3.57 -13.94 -18.57
N ALA A 259 -3.60 -12.86 -17.83
CA ALA A 259 -4.77 -12.33 -17.11
C ALA A 259 -5.71 -11.50 -18.00
N ASN A 260 -5.41 -11.33 -19.29
CA ASN A 260 -6.15 -10.47 -20.21
C ASN A 260 -6.21 -9.00 -19.75
N ILE A 261 -5.11 -8.51 -19.19
CA ILE A 261 -4.93 -7.13 -18.74
C ILE A 261 -4.01 -6.43 -19.73
N ARG A 262 -4.48 -5.34 -20.37
CA ARG A 262 -3.65 -4.53 -21.27
C ARG A 262 -2.83 -3.52 -20.49
N LEU A 263 -1.50 -3.69 -20.53
CA LEU A 263 -0.55 -2.76 -19.94
C LEU A 263 -0.35 -1.57 -20.91
N LEU A 264 -0.62 -0.36 -20.43
CA LEU A 264 -0.40 0.89 -21.17
C LEU A 264 0.95 1.50 -20.76
N ARG A 265 1.71 1.99 -21.76
CA ARG A 265 3.06 2.56 -21.56
C ARG A 265 3.24 3.82 -22.39
N ASP A 266 2.85 4.98 -21.85
CA ASP A 266 2.80 6.27 -22.54
C ASP A 266 2.00 6.21 -23.87
N GLU A 267 0.86 5.55 -23.80
CA GLU A 267 -0.06 5.39 -24.91
C GLU A 267 -1.51 5.63 -24.49
N ALA A 268 -2.31 6.09 -25.46
CA ALA A 268 -3.75 6.26 -25.29
C ALA A 268 -4.54 5.16 -26.00
N VAL A 269 -5.70 4.84 -25.45
CA VAL A 269 -6.75 4.05 -26.10
C VAL A 269 -8.03 4.88 -26.14
N LEU A 270 -8.79 4.76 -27.22
CA LEU A 270 -10.08 5.44 -27.38
C LEU A 270 -11.20 4.46 -27.06
N LEU A 271 -11.83 4.62 -25.89
CA LEU A 271 -12.92 3.79 -25.40
C LEU A 271 -14.25 4.20 -26.06
N GLY A 272 -14.91 3.24 -26.69
CA GLY A 272 -16.18 3.48 -27.37
C GLY A 272 -16.12 4.52 -28.50
N GLY A 273 -14.94 4.93 -28.95
CA GLY A 273 -14.75 6.01 -29.92
C GLY A 273 -14.82 7.42 -29.35
N GLU A 274 -15.07 7.60 -28.04
CA GLU A 274 -15.44 8.89 -27.45
C GLU A 274 -14.57 9.35 -26.29
N VAL A 275 -13.99 8.44 -25.50
CA VAL A 275 -13.26 8.78 -24.26
C VAL A 275 -11.84 8.24 -24.34
N TYR A 276 -10.84 9.10 -24.20
CA TYR A 276 -9.46 8.66 -24.11
C TYR A 276 -9.12 8.12 -22.72
N LEU A 277 -8.49 6.95 -22.67
CA LEU A 277 -7.78 6.44 -21.50
C LEU A 277 -6.28 6.42 -21.83
N TYR A 278 -5.50 7.26 -21.16
CA TYR A 278 -4.05 7.35 -21.34
C TYR A 278 -3.33 6.71 -20.15
N GLY A 279 -2.47 5.73 -20.39
CA GLY A 279 -1.66 5.11 -19.34
C GLY A 279 -0.26 5.72 -19.30
N ARG A 280 0.11 6.29 -18.14
CA ARG A 280 1.44 6.86 -17.86
C ARG A 280 2.32 5.88 -17.11
N PRO A 281 3.59 5.68 -17.51
CA PRO A 281 4.58 4.97 -16.70
C PRO A 281 4.86 5.72 -15.41
N ASP A 282 5.28 4.99 -14.35
CA ASP A 282 5.62 5.62 -13.06
C ASP A 282 6.72 6.68 -13.21
N ALA A 283 6.59 7.79 -12.49
CA ALA A 283 7.49 8.94 -12.59
C ALA A 283 8.94 8.65 -12.21
N GLN A 284 9.15 7.74 -11.26
CA GLN A 284 10.48 7.41 -10.73
C GLN A 284 11.04 6.13 -11.34
N ARG A 285 10.16 5.24 -11.80
CA ARG A 285 10.49 3.90 -12.29
C ARG A 285 9.62 3.53 -13.48
N PRO A 286 9.81 4.19 -14.62
CA PRO A 286 8.94 4.02 -15.79
C PRO A 286 8.91 2.59 -16.35
N GLY A 287 9.88 1.76 -15.98
CA GLY A 287 9.88 0.36 -16.32
C GLY A 287 10.50 0.02 -17.67
N ARG A 288 10.21 -1.20 -18.17
CA ARG A 288 10.83 -1.76 -19.36
C ARG A 288 10.37 -1.02 -20.62
N GLY A 289 11.33 -0.56 -21.44
CA GLY A 289 11.09 0.09 -22.72
C GLY A 289 10.66 1.56 -22.63
N VAL A 290 10.55 2.11 -21.43
CA VAL A 290 10.32 3.55 -21.19
C VAL A 290 11.38 4.04 -20.22
N GLU A 291 12.27 4.91 -20.64
CA GLU A 291 13.32 5.49 -19.78
C GLU A 291 12.85 6.79 -19.13
N VAL A 292 12.09 7.60 -19.86
CA VAL A 292 11.51 8.87 -19.39
C VAL A 292 10.08 8.93 -19.87
N ARG A 293 9.14 9.18 -18.96
CA ARG A 293 7.73 9.33 -19.30
C ARG A 293 7.48 10.70 -19.93
N LYS A 294 6.45 10.79 -20.77
CA LYS A 294 6.01 12.05 -21.35
C LYS A 294 5.55 13.04 -20.29
N THR A 295 5.82 14.31 -20.53
CA THR A 295 5.25 15.41 -19.75
C THR A 295 3.74 15.51 -19.99
N PRO A 296 2.97 16.18 -19.09
CA PRO A 296 1.55 16.40 -19.30
C PRO A 296 1.19 17.05 -20.65
N ALA A 297 2.02 17.97 -21.15
CA ALA A 297 1.82 18.62 -22.45
C ALA A 297 2.05 17.64 -23.61
N GLU A 298 3.12 16.85 -23.57
CA GLU A 298 3.41 15.83 -24.60
C GLU A 298 2.41 14.67 -24.60
N LEU A 299 1.78 14.39 -23.44
CA LEU A 299 0.77 13.34 -23.29
C LEU A 299 -0.46 13.61 -24.16
N VAL A 300 -0.91 14.85 -24.21
CA VAL A 300 -2.12 15.24 -24.98
C VAL A 300 -1.81 15.55 -26.45
N GLU A 301 -0.54 15.61 -26.83
CA GLU A 301 -0.13 15.86 -28.21
C GLU A 301 -0.70 14.78 -29.13
N GLY A 302 -1.46 15.22 -30.15
CA GLY A 302 -2.13 14.32 -31.09
C GLY A 302 -3.45 13.70 -30.60
N LEU A 303 -3.91 14.02 -29.38
CA LEU A 303 -5.25 13.68 -28.93
C LEU A 303 -6.25 14.79 -29.32
N ASP A 304 -7.48 14.42 -29.54
CA ASP A 304 -8.60 15.35 -29.67
C ASP A 304 -9.01 15.83 -28.27
N THR A 305 -8.59 17.04 -27.91
CA THR A 305 -8.81 17.60 -26.56
C THR A 305 -10.26 18.06 -26.31
N ASP A 306 -11.12 18.04 -27.33
CA ASP A 306 -12.55 18.26 -27.15
C ASP A 306 -13.23 17.01 -26.58
N LYS A 307 -12.61 15.83 -26.69
CA LYS A 307 -13.04 14.59 -26.05
C LYS A 307 -12.54 14.51 -24.61
N PRO A 308 -13.26 13.78 -23.73
CA PRO A 308 -12.79 13.50 -22.37
C PRO A 308 -11.48 12.71 -22.37
N ILE A 309 -10.53 13.12 -21.52
CA ILE A 309 -9.21 12.49 -21.34
C ILE A 309 -9.08 12.02 -19.89
N LEU A 310 -9.06 10.71 -19.71
CA LEU A 310 -8.77 10.04 -18.45
C LEU A 310 -7.30 9.60 -18.45
N VAL A 311 -6.55 10.00 -17.43
CA VAL A 311 -5.17 9.57 -17.23
C VAL A 311 -5.14 8.51 -16.13
N LEU A 312 -4.52 7.37 -16.43
CA LEU A 312 -4.19 6.34 -15.47
C LEU A 312 -2.71 6.51 -15.11
N ASP A 313 -2.43 6.99 -13.93
CA ASP A 313 -1.09 7.16 -13.37
C ASP A 313 -0.96 6.33 -12.08
N HIS A 314 0.24 6.07 -11.60
CA HIS A 314 0.41 5.41 -10.31
C HIS A 314 0.47 6.43 -9.18
N GLN A 315 1.31 7.45 -9.31
CA GLN A 315 1.52 8.46 -8.28
C GLN A 315 0.74 9.74 -8.57
N PRO A 316 -0.01 10.31 -7.61
CA PRO A 316 -0.74 11.58 -7.80
C PRO A 316 0.24 12.76 -7.82
N ARG A 317 0.86 13.01 -8.98
CA ARG A 317 1.86 14.05 -9.20
C ARG A 317 1.51 14.91 -10.39
N GLU A 318 2.07 16.10 -10.42
CA GLU A 318 1.90 17.04 -11.55
C GLU A 318 0.44 17.42 -11.80
N LEU A 319 -0.40 17.45 -10.74
CA LEU A 319 -1.86 17.63 -10.88
C LEU A 319 -2.22 18.94 -11.59
N GLU A 320 -1.57 20.06 -11.23
CA GLU A 320 -1.79 21.35 -11.88
C GLU A 320 -1.39 21.31 -13.38
N ALA A 321 -0.28 20.63 -13.70
CA ALA A 321 0.20 20.53 -15.07
C ALA A 321 -0.71 19.61 -15.92
N LEU A 322 -1.24 18.52 -15.37
CA LEU A 322 -2.23 17.66 -16.02
C LEU A 322 -3.52 18.43 -16.29
N ALA A 323 -4.03 19.16 -15.31
CA ALA A 323 -5.22 20.00 -15.46
C ALA A 323 -5.01 21.07 -16.53
N ALA A 324 -3.86 21.76 -16.53
CA ALA A 324 -3.51 22.78 -17.54
C ALA A 324 -3.35 22.18 -18.96
N ALA A 325 -2.95 20.93 -19.08
CA ALA A 325 -2.86 20.22 -20.35
C ALA A 325 -4.25 19.77 -20.90
N GLY A 326 -5.32 19.92 -20.12
CA GLY A 326 -6.67 19.57 -20.55
C GLY A 326 -7.10 18.15 -20.21
N VAL A 327 -6.41 17.50 -19.27
CA VAL A 327 -6.84 16.22 -18.66
C VAL A 327 -8.07 16.47 -17.79
N ASP A 328 -9.04 15.57 -17.85
CA ASP A 328 -10.32 15.71 -17.15
C ASP A 328 -10.38 14.88 -15.89
N VAL A 329 -9.75 13.69 -15.90
CA VAL A 329 -9.72 12.78 -14.74
C VAL A 329 -8.32 12.16 -14.62
N ASP A 330 -7.75 12.21 -13.42
CA ASP A 330 -6.50 11.55 -13.05
C ASP A 330 -6.81 10.45 -12.02
N LEU A 331 -6.38 9.21 -12.30
CA LEU A 331 -6.71 8.00 -11.56
C LEU A 331 -5.43 7.38 -11.01
N CYS A 332 -5.28 7.39 -9.66
CA CYS A 332 -4.04 7.04 -8.99
C CYS A 332 -4.22 6.09 -7.78
N GLY A 333 -3.08 5.53 -7.33
CA GLY A 333 -2.91 4.75 -6.12
C GLY A 333 -1.74 5.24 -5.27
N HIS A 334 -0.76 4.35 -5.01
CA HIS A 334 0.55 4.59 -4.41
C HIS A 334 0.58 4.92 -2.91
N THR A 335 -0.32 5.74 -2.41
CA THR A 335 -0.23 6.31 -1.06
C THR A 335 -0.71 5.37 0.02
N HIS A 336 -1.52 4.35 -0.33
CA HIS A 336 -2.23 3.44 0.58
C HIS A 336 -3.06 4.17 1.66
N ASP A 337 -3.33 5.49 1.50
CA ASP A 337 -3.81 6.38 2.58
C ASP A 337 -2.93 6.24 3.84
N GLY A 338 -1.62 6.01 3.66
CA GLY A 338 -0.66 5.75 4.74
C GLY A 338 -0.80 4.39 5.42
N GLN A 339 -1.68 3.51 4.96
CA GLN A 339 -1.93 2.11 5.37
C GLN A 339 -2.22 1.90 6.86
N MET A 340 -1.47 2.53 7.77
CA MET A 340 -1.56 2.32 9.22
C MET A 340 -1.53 3.66 9.96
N PHE A 341 -2.45 3.87 10.92
CA PHE A 341 -2.36 5.03 11.81
C PHE A 341 -1.01 5.02 12.57
N PRO A 342 -0.30 6.16 12.69
CA PRO A 342 -0.67 7.52 12.24
C PRO A 342 -0.27 7.87 10.80
N GLY A 343 0.15 6.89 9.98
CA GLY A 343 0.56 7.08 8.60
C GLY A 343 -0.50 7.80 7.75
N ASN A 344 -1.79 7.51 8.00
CA ASN A 344 -2.91 8.16 7.33
C ASN A 344 -3.02 9.68 7.61
N LEU A 345 -2.40 10.16 8.69
CA LEU A 345 -2.31 11.60 8.97
C LEU A 345 -1.05 12.20 8.33
N THR A 346 0.07 11.47 8.41
CA THR A 346 1.36 12.01 7.94
C THR A 346 1.51 11.96 6.42
N VAL A 347 0.89 11.01 5.72
CA VAL A 347 0.92 10.93 4.25
C VAL A 347 0.39 12.20 3.58
N ARG A 348 -0.59 12.86 4.20
CA ARG A 348 -1.17 14.13 3.75
C ARG A 348 -0.21 15.33 3.80
N LEU A 349 0.94 15.18 4.45
CA LEU A 349 2.01 16.20 4.46
C LEU A 349 2.90 16.11 3.22
N PHE A 350 2.84 15.01 2.47
CA PHE A 350 3.71 14.73 1.33
C PHE A 350 2.98 14.71 -0.01
N TRP A 351 1.64 14.57 0.01
CA TRP A 351 0.81 14.44 -1.18
C TRP A 351 -0.35 15.43 -1.13
N GLU A 352 -0.54 16.16 -2.22
CA GLU A 352 -1.65 17.11 -2.38
C GLU A 352 -3.00 16.36 -2.33
N ASN A 353 -3.12 15.25 -3.07
CA ASN A 353 -4.20 14.29 -2.93
C ASN A 353 -3.63 12.97 -2.41
N ALA A 354 -3.72 12.73 -1.10
CA ALA A 354 -3.25 11.49 -0.50
C ALA A 354 -4.25 10.35 -0.66
N CYS A 355 -5.56 10.62 -0.66
CA CYS A 355 -6.63 9.65 -0.87
C CYS A 355 -7.97 10.38 -1.00
N GLY A 356 -8.83 9.90 -1.89
CA GLY A 356 -10.14 10.49 -2.16
C GLY A 356 -10.19 11.24 -3.48
N CYS A 357 -11.17 12.11 -3.63
CA CYS A 357 -11.36 12.92 -4.82
C CYS A 357 -10.99 14.38 -4.54
N LEU A 358 -10.03 14.93 -5.30
CA LEU A 358 -9.63 16.33 -5.28
C LEU A 358 -9.92 16.95 -6.63
N ARG A 359 -10.50 18.18 -6.63
CA ARG A 359 -10.68 18.96 -7.85
C ARG A 359 -9.54 19.95 -8.03
N VAL A 360 -8.88 19.89 -9.20
CA VAL A 360 -7.80 20.80 -9.60
C VAL A 360 -8.20 21.49 -10.90
N GLY A 361 -8.62 22.74 -10.81
CA GLY A 361 -9.25 23.43 -11.93
C GLY A 361 -10.53 22.72 -12.40
N SER A 362 -10.56 22.26 -13.66
CA SER A 362 -11.65 21.43 -14.20
C SER A 362 -11.42 19.92 -13.99
N MET A 363 -10.20 19.49 -13.69
CA MET A 363 -9.81 18.08 -13.54
C MET A 363 -10.21 17.53 -12.17
N HIS A 364 -10.61 16.25 -12.16
CA HIS A 364 -10.80 15.46 -10.94
C HIS A 364 -9.62 14.50 -10.78
N SER A 365 -8.86 14.61 -9.67
CA SER A 365 -7.86 13.60 -9.28
C SER A 365 -8.47 12.67 -8.24
N ILE A 366 -8.47 11.36 -8.53
CA ILE A 366 -9.03 10.34 -7.66
C ILE A 366 -7.93 9.36 -7.27
N VAL A 367 -7.64 9.30 -5.97
CA VAL A 367 -6.60 8.44 -5.39
C VAL A 367 -7.25 7.40 -4.50
N THR A 368 -7.04 6.12 -4.82
CA THR A 368 -7.50 5.01 -3.99
C THR A 368 -6.49 4.64 -2.92
N SER A 369 -6.96 4.12 -1.80
CA SER A 369 -6.10 3.53 -0.77
C SER A 369 -5.58 2.13 -1.14
N GLY A 370 -5.96 1.60 -2.31
CA GLY A 370 -5.49 0.34 -2.86
C GLY A 370 -6.11 -0.92 -2.23
N VAL A 371 -5.92 -2.05 -2.89
CA VAL A 371 -6.48 -3.36 -2.51
C VAL A 371 -5.53 -4.15 -1.61
N GLY A 372 -4.24 -4.07 -1.88
CA GLY A 372 -3.21 -4.87 -1.25
C GLY A 372 -2.52 -4.22 -0.05
N LEU A 373 -1.32 -4.66 0.22
CA LEU A 373 -0.54 -4.29 1.41
C LEU A 373 0.93 -4.17 1.07
N PHE A 374 1.52 -3.06 1.41
CA PHE A 374 2.96 -2.85 1.33
C PHE A 374 3.62 -3.02 2.71
N GLY A 375 4.62 -3.89 2.82
CA GLY A 375 5.38 -4.12 4.05
C GLY A 375 4.54 -4.72 5.19
N PRO A 376 4.12 -3.95 6.22
CA PRO A 376 3.32 -4.47 7.33
C PRO A 376 2.01 -5.12 6.88
N ASN A 377 1.76 -6.36 7.36
CA ASN A 377 0.60 -7.16 6.91
C ASN A 377 -0.69 -6.80 7.69
N MET A 378 -1.05 -5.52 7.72
CA MET A 378 -2.29 -5.01 8.34
C MET A 378 -2.66 -3.61 7.85
N ARG A 379 -3.93 -3.24 8.03
CA ARG A 379 -4.46 -1.88 7.82
C ARG A 379 -5.17 -1.39 9.06
N VAL A 380 -4.79 -0.21 9.56
CA VAL A 380 -5.39 0.40 10.76
C VAL A 380 -5.79 1.84 10.45
N ALA A 381 -7.06 2.17 10.65
CA ALA A 381 -7.70 3.44 10.30
C ALA A 381 -7.70 3.77 8.79
N THR A 382 -7.34 2.81 7.95
CA THR A 382 -7.44 2.86 6.48
C THR A 382 -8.18 1.61 5.99
N ARG A 383 -8.45 1.50 4.71
CA ARG A 383 -9.22 0.38 4.16
C ARG A 383 -8.54 -0.22 2.92
N ALA A 384 -8.77 -1.51 2.67
CA ALA A 384 -8.56 -2.07 1.34
C ALA A 384 -9.84 -1.81 0.53
N GLU A 385 -9.70 -1.27 -0.69
CA GLU A 385 -10.86 -0.83 -1.46
C GLU A 385 -10.73 -0.96 -2.96
N ILE A 386 -11.88 -0.96 -3.63
CA ILE A 386 -12.07 -0.69 -5.03
C ILE A 386 -12.92 0.58 -5.16
N CYS A 387 -12.69 1.39 -6.18
CA CYS A 387 -13.40 2.64 -6.37
C CYS A 387 -14.19 2.64 -7.69
N PRO A 388 -15.49 2.30 -7.69
CA PRO A 388 -16.35 2.55 -8.84
C PRO A 388 -16.60 4.06 -8.95
N ILE A 389 -16.34 4.60 -10.14
CA ILE A 389 -16.44 6.02 -10.47
C ILE A 389 -17.46 6.16 -11.60
N THR A 390 -18.58 6.81 -11.32
CA THR A 390 -19.53 7.19 -12.37
C THR A 390 -19.15 8.57 -12.89
N ILE A 391 -18.77 8.64 -14.15
CA ILE A 391 -18.40 9.87 -14.83
C ILE A 391 -19.56 10.26 -15.74
N HIS A 392 -20.18 11.42 -15.48
CA HIS A 392 -21.18 12.02 -16.35
C HIS A 392 -20.52 13.00 -17.30
N PHE A 393 -20.91 12.94 -18.57
CA PHE A 393 -20.42 13.85 -19.62
C PHE A 393 -21.49 14.91 -19.93
N MET A 394 -21.03 16.14 -20.16
CA MET A 394 -21.95 17.22 -20.57
C MET A 394 -22.05 17.23 -22.11
N ASN A 395 -23.28 17.17 -22.62
CA ASN A 395 -23.56 17.29 -24.06
C ASN A 395 -23.48 18.73 -24.55
#